data_480fddcd6b97ce9a3311b196df98b07a
#
_entry.id   480fddcd6b97ce9a3311b196df98b07a
#
_cell.length_a   1.000
_cell.length_b   1.000
_cell.length_c   1.000
_cell.angle_alpha   90.00
_cell.angle_beta   90.00
_cell.angle_gamma   90.00
#
_symmetry.space_group_name_H-M   'P 1'
#
loop_
_entity.id
_entity.type
_entity.pdbx_description
1 polymer ?
#
loop_
_entity_poly.entity_id
_entity_poly.type
_entity_poly.pdbx_seq_one_letter_code
_entity_poly.pdbx_strand_id
1 'polypeptide(L)'
;AVLLHVKRDVIDKQRLKEMLKKLHLMEVWQLMMYILVQHLGVSKEECPFYTDKCSKRAESLFELILIEGSSYRREKIDDTGASYVKRKLLTFQSRLADSKRVRPFAPKYANHMIVSDFVHGIERTLKGK
;
A
#
# COMPACT_ATOMS: atom_id res chain seq x y z
N ALA A 1 13.12 -3.75 -9.21
CA ALA A 1 13.74 -3.86 -10.54
C ALA A 1 14.72 -5.05 -10.57
N VAL A 2 15.79 -5.08 -9.75
CA VAL A 2 16.81 -6.14 -9.78
C VAL A 2 16.20 -7.54 -9.60
N LEU A 3 15.26 -7.73 -8.67
CA LEU A 3 14.62 -9.02 -8.44
C LEU A 3 13.84 -9.49 -9.67
N LEU A 4 13.12 -8.59 -10.33
CA LEU A 4 12.37 -8.91 -11.55
C LEU A 4 13.28 -9.30 -12.70
N HIS A 5 14.42 -8.62 -12.85
CA HIS A 5 15.40 -8.91 -13.90
C HIS A 5 16.10 -10.26 -13.68
N VAL A 6 16.60 -10.52 -12.46
CA VAL A 6 17.41 -11.72 -12.15
C VAL A 6 16.56 -12.97 -11.96
N LYS A 7 15.31 -12.83 -11.47
CA LYS A 7 14.43 -13.95 -11.05
C LYS A 7 13.16 -14.10 -11.88
N ARG A 8 13.08 -13.48 -13.07
CA ARG A 8 11.86 -13.50 -13.90
C ARG A 8 11.38 -14.93 -14.22
N ASP A 9 12.31 -15.84 -14.48
CA ASP A 9 11.99 -17.22 -14.86
C ASP A 9 11.58 -18.11 -13.68
N VAL A 10 11.83 -17.64 -12.45
CA VAL A 10 11.49 -18.34 -11.19
C VAL A 10 10.16 -17.84 -10.61
N ILE A 11 9.64 -16.69 -11.10
CA ILE A 11 8.39 -16.14 -10.60
C ILE A 11 7.21 -16.93 -11.15
N ASP A 12 6.56 -17.70 -10.28
CA ASP A 12 5.28 -18.31 -10.58
C ASP A 12 4.19 -17.22 -10.71
N LYS A 13 3.88 -16.87 -11.97
CA LYS A 13 2.89 -15.83 -12.29
C LYS A 13 1.50 -16.17 -11.78
N GLN A 14 1.13 -17.45 -11.77
CA GLN A 14 -0.18 -17.87 -11.30
C GLN A 14 -0.31 -17.68 -9.79
N ARG A 15 0.66 -18.15 -9.04
CA ARG A 15 0.72 -17.97 -7.58
C ARG A 15 0.79 -16.48 -7.20
N LEU A 16 1.59 -15.70 -7.90
CA LEU A 16 1.67 -14.25 -7.71
C LEU A 16 0.31 -13.58 -7.92
N LYS A 17 -0.41 -13.94 -9.00
CA LYS A 17 -1.75 -13.42 -9.30
C LYS A 17 -2.75 -13.73 -8.21
N GLU A 18 -2.75 -14.95 -7.70
CA GLU A 18 -3.64 -15.37 -6.61
C GLU A 18 -3.35 -14.61 -5.32
N MET A 19 -2.07 -14.46 -4.96
CA MET A 19 -1.66 -13.66 -3.80
C MET A 19 -2.09 -12.21 -3.92
N LEU A 20 -1.83 -11.58 -5.06
CA LEU A 20 -2.20 -10.18 -5.30
C LEU A 20 -3.72 -9.97 -5.26
N LYS A 21 -4.49 -10.92 -5.78
CA LYS A 21 -5.96 -10.89 -5.68
C LYS A 21 -6.43 -11.06 -4.24
N LYS A 22 -5.89 -12.02 -3.51
CA LYS A 22 -6.24 -12.29 -2.11
C LYS A 22 -5.96 -11.09 -1.21
N LEU A 23 -4.86 -10.40 -1.45
CA LEU A 23 -4.44 -9.21 -0.68
C LEU A 23 -5.06 -7.90 -1.21
N HIS A 24 -5.86 -7.95 -2.28
CA HIS A 24 -6.40 -6.76 -2.96
C HIS A 24 -5.34 -5.77 -3.45
N LEU A 25 -4.14 -6.27 -3.78
CA LEU A 25 -2.98 -5.45 -4.18
C LEU A 25 -2.75 -5.43 -5.70
N MET A 26 -3.59 -6.07 -6.51
CA MET A 26 -3.40 -6.14 -7.97
C MET A 26 -3.29 -4.74 -8.61
N GLU A 27 -4.14 -3.81 -8.18
CA GLU A 27 -4.11 -2.44 -8.72
C GLU A 27 -2.80 -1.72 -8.37
N VAL A 28 -2.37 -1.80 -7.10
CA VAL A 28 -1.08 -1.22 -6.66
C VAL A 28 0.09 -1.83 -7.40
N TRP A 29 0.07 -3.15 -7.59
CA TRP A 29 1.08 -3.86 -8.37
C TRP A 29 1.19 -3.31 -9.79
N GLN A 30 0.06 -3.13 -10.47
CA GLN A 30 0.03 -2.60 -11.84
C GLN A 30 0.56 -1.15 -11.91
N LEU A 31 0.21 -0.30 -10.92
CA LEU A 31 0.76 1.05 -10.83
C LEU A 31 2.29 1.02 -10.68
N MET A 32 2.81 0.16 -9.80
CA MET A 32 4.26 0.02 -9.61
C MET A 32 4.97 -0.54 -10.84
N MET A 33 4.38 -1.53 -11.53
CA MET A 33 4.95 -2.06 -12.79
C MET A 33 5.00 -0.97 -13.86
N TYR A 34 3.98 -0.13 -13.96
CA TYR A 34 3.97 1.00 -14.88
C TYR A 34 5.12 1.98 -14.55
N ILE A 35 5.27 2.36 -13.29
CA ILE A 35 6.36 3.25 -12.83
C ILE A 35 7.74 2.66 -13.16
N LEU A 36 7.95 1.36 -12.92
CA LEU A 36 9.20 0.68 -13.23
C LEU A 36 9.56 0.75 -14.72
N VAL A 37 8.56 0.57 -15.59
CA VAL A 37 8.77 0.62 -17.03
C VAL A 37 9.06 2.05 -17.52
N GLN A 38 8.23 3.02 -17.10
CA GLN A 38 8.29 4.38 -17.62
C GLN A 38 9.45 5.20 -17.05
N HIS A 39 9.74 5.04 -15.75
CA HIS A 39 10.71 5.91 -15.06
C HIS A 39 12.02 5.22 -14.68
N LEU A 40 12.04 3.88 -14.61
CA LEU A 40 13.24 3.13 -14.22
C LEU A 40 13.81 2.24 -15.33
N GLY A 41 13.25 2.31 -16.53
CA GLY A 41 13.79 1.64 -17.73
C GLY A 41 13.71 0.10 -17.70
N VAL A 42 12.83 -0.48 -16.89
CA VAL A 42 12.59 -1.94 -16.88
C VAL A 42 11.78 -2.32 -18.10
N SER A 43 12.10 -3.45 -18.76
CA SER A 43 11.36 -3.87 -19.94
C SER A 43 9.95 -4.36 -19.58
N LYS A 44 8.97 -4.17 -20.48
CA LYS A 44 7.58 -4.59 -20.27
C LYS A 44 7.45 -6.10 -20.04
N GLU A 45 8.31 -6.87 -20.72
CA GLU A 45 8.36 -8.33 -20.65
C GLU A 45 8.78 -8.84 -19.26
N GLU A 46 9.55 -8.04 -18.54
CA GLU A 46 10.01 -8.34 -17.19
C GLU A 46 9.00 -7.97 -16.11
N CYS A 47 7.94 -7.20 -16.47
CA CYS A 47 6.95 -6.69 -15.55
C CYS A 47 5.67 -7.52 -15.60
N PRO A 48 5.47 -8.51 -14.69
CA PRO A 48 4.25 -9.31 -14.65
C PRO A 48 3.01 -8.45 -14.44
N PHE A 49 1.98 -8.66 -15.26
CA PHE A 49 0.69 -7.95 -15.21
C PHE A 49 0.79 -6.45 -15.50
N TYR A 50 1.81 -6.02 -16.23
CA TYR A 50 1.92 -4.65 -16.73
C TYR A 50 0.66 -4.24 -17.51
N THR A 51 0.26 -2.98 -17.38
CA THR A 51 -0.84 -2.39 -18.16
C THR A 51 -0.67 -0.88 -18.29
N ASP A 52 -0.99 -0.34 -19.46
CA ASP A 52 -1.01 1.10 -19.72
C ASP A 52 -2.30 1.79 -19.21
N LYS A 53 -3.33 1.00 -18.88
CA LYS A 53 -4.65 1.52 -18.44
C LYS A 53 -4.60 2.32 -17.16
N CYS A 54 -3.57 2.16 -16.35
CA CYS A 54 -3.40 2.84 -15.07
C CYS A 54 -2.46 4.07 -15.15
N SER A 55 -2.05 4.52 -16.34
CA SER A 55 -1.03 5.57 -16.56
C SER A 55 -1.26 6.82 -15.71
N LYS A 56 -2.41 7.48 -15.81
CA LYS A 56 -2.71 8.70 -15.04
C LYS A 56 -2.56 8.51 -13.52
N ARG A 57 -3.04 7.38 -12.99
CA ARG A 57 -2.96 7.09 -11.55
C ARG A 57 -1.53 6.75 -11.15
N ALA A 58 -0.78 6.07 -12.02
CA ALA A 58 0.62 5.73 -11.79
C ALA A 58 1.50 6.98 -11.77
N GLU A 59 1.30 7.93 -12.69
CA GLU A 59 2.00 9.22 -12.68
C GLU A 59 1.70 10.01 -11.39
N SER A 60 0.43 10.11 -11.00
CA SER A 60 0.07 10.77 -9.74
C SER A 60 0.69 10.09 -8.51
N LEU A 61 0.81 8.76 -8.52
CA LEU A 61 1.49 8.03 -7.45
C LEU A 61 2.99 8.31 -7.46
N PHE A 62 3.61 8.37 -8.65
CA PHE A 62 5.02 8.66 -8.79
C PHE A 62 5.37 10.08 -8.32
N GLU A 63 4.58 11.07 -8.71
CA GLU A 63 4.72 12.45 -8.21
C GLU A 63 4.59 12.51 -6.69
N LEU A 64 3.61 11.82 -6.10
CA LEU A 64 3.45 11.74 -4.65
C LEU A 64 4.69 11.14 -3.97
N ILE A 65 5.25 10.07 -4.53
CA ILE A 65 6.48 9.44 -4.02
C ILE A 65 7.67 10.41 -4.10
N LEU A 66 7.80 11.18 -5.18
CA LEU A 66 8.88 12.15 -5.35
C LEU A 66 8.76 13.34 -4.39
N ILE A 67 7.55 13.88 -4.20
CA ILE A 67 7.29 15.06 -3.37
C ILE A 67 7.37 14.70 -1.89
N GLU A 68 6.69 13.65 -1.47
CA GLU A 68 6.63 13.25 -0.05
C GLU A 68 7.85 12.42 0.37
N GLY A 69 8.51 11.77 -0.61
CA GLY A 69 9.68 10.92 -0.40
C GLY A 69 9.40 9.77 0.57
N SER A 70 10.45 9.28 1.20
CA SER A 70 10.36 8.34 2.33
C SER A 70 9.98 9.03 3.64
N SER A 71 9.75 10.33 3.59
CA SER A 71 9.34 11.18 4.72
C SER A 71 7.87 11.00 5.10
N TYR A 72 7.28 9.86 4.80
CA TYR A 72 6.09 9.41 5.49
C TYR A 72 6.41 9.25 6.98
N ARG A 73 6.70 10.40 7.61
CA ARG A 73 6.79 10.47 9.06
C ARG A 73 5.39 10.18 9.57
N ARG A 74 5.21 8.99 10.11
CA ARG A 74 4.24 8.85 11.19
C ARG A 74 4.56 10.00 12.15
N GLU A 75 3.68 11.00 12.20
CA GLU A 75 3.74 11.98 13.26
C GLU A 75 3.95 11.17 14.53
N LYS A 76 5.11 11.33 15.18
CA LYS A 76 5.35 10.71 16.47
C LYS A 76 4.20 11.18 17.33
N ILE A 77 3.26 10.29 17.61
CA ILE A 77 2.24 10.54 18.61
C ILE A 77 3.05 10.71 19.88
N ASP A 78 3.18 11.97 20.29
CA ASP A 78 3.97 12.34 21.47
C ASP A 78 3.37 11.58 22.65
N ASP A 79 4.14 10.66 23.19
CA ASP A 79 3.70 9.69 24.21
C ASP A 79 3.58 10.33 25.60
N THR A 80 3.84 11.65 25.66
CA THR A 80 3.85 12.42 26.90
C THR A 80 2.44 12.64 27.43
N GLY A 81 2.01 11.75 28.31
CA GLY A 81 0.87 12.00 29.24
C GLY A 81 -0.55 11.83 28.68
N ALA A 82 -0.72 11.37 27.45
CA ALA A 82 -2.06 11.18 26.91
C ALA A 82 -2.72 9.91 27.48
N SER A 83 -3.97 10.03 27.94
CA SER A 83 -4.82 8.90 28.34
C SER A 83 -4.85 7.81 27.27
N TYR A 84 -4.92 6.55 27.67
CA TYR A 84 -5.02 5.38 26.78
C TYR A 84 -6.09 5.53 25.70
N VAL A 85 -7.25 6.07 26.05
CA VAL A 85 -8.35 6.34 25.12
C VAL A 85 -7.96 7.40 24.08
N LYS A 86 -7.29 8.48 24.51
CA LYS A 86 -6.83 9.55 23.61
C LYS A 86 -5.79 9.02 22.61
N ARG A 87 -4.86 8.18 23.07
CA ARG A 87 -3.88 7.52 22.16
C ARG A 87 -4.54 6.62 21.12
N LYS A 88 -5.53 5.81 21.54
CA LYS A 88 -6.29 4.98 20.58
C LYS A 88 -7.04 5.82 19.55
N LEU A 89 -7.66 6.93 19.98
CA LEU A 89 -8.39 7.82 19.08
C LEU A 89 -7.44 8.47 18.05
N LEU A 90 -6.29 8.97 18.50
CA LEU A 90 -5.27 9.56 17.61
C LEU A 90 -4.73 8.53 16.61
N THR A 91 -4.46 7.29 17.07
CA THR A 91 -4.03 6.20 16.17
C THR A 91 -5.10 5.89 15.12
N PHE A 92 -6.37 5.88 15.51
CA PHE A 92 -7.48 5.65 14.58
C PHE A 92 -7.62 6.79 13.55
N GLN A 93 -7.48 8.05 13.99
CA GLN A 93 -7.50 9.21 13.09
C GLN A 93 -6.34 9.17 12.08
N SER A 94 -5.13 8.83 12.54
CA SER A 94 -3.96 8.66 11.66
C SER A 94 -4.22 7.58 10.60
N ARG A 95 -4.76 6.43 10.98
CA ARG A 95 -5.09 5.34 10.04
C ARG A 95 -6.18 5.70 9.04
N LEU A 96 -7.17 6.49 9.47
CA LEU A 96 -8.18 7.02 8.54
C LEU A 96 -7.56 7.99 7.52
N ALA A 97 -6.65 8.85 7.95
CA ALA A 97 -5.91 9.74 7.06
C ALA A 97 -5.07 8.95 6.05
N ASP A 98 -4.35 7.93 6.52
CA ASP A 98 -3.57 7.03 5.66
C ASP A 98 -4.45 6.32 4.63
N SER A 99 -5.60 5.82 5.06
CA SER A 99 -6.56 5.16 4.17
C SER A 99 -7.10 6.12 3.10
N LYS A 100 -7.39 7.37 3.45
CA LYS A 100 -7.83 8.40 2.48
C LYS A 100 -6.76 8.67 1.42
N ARG A 101 -5.47 8.69 1.78
CA ARG A 101 -4.35 8.87 0.86
C ARG A 101 -4.17 7.69 -0.08
N VAL A 102 -4.29 6.47 0.43
CA VAL A 102 -4.12 5.24 -0.36
C VAL A 102 -5.33 4.95 -1.25
N ARG A 103 -6.52 5.42 -0.88
CA ARG A 103 -7.77 5.14 -1.58
C ARG A 103 -7.77 5.48 -3.07
N PRO A 104 -7.19 6.58 -3.56
CA PRO A 104 -7.11 6.86 -5.00
C PRO A 104 -6.33 5.81 -5.79
N PHE A 105 -5.37 5.15 -5.16
CA PHE A 105 -4.46 4.18 -5.79
C PHE A 105 -4.92 2.73 -5.58
N ALA A 106 -5.49 2.42 -4.42
CA ALA A 106 -5.90 1.07 -4.03
C ALA A 106 -7.20 1.08 -3.20
N PRO A 107 -8.38 1.38 -3.79
CA PRO A 107 -9.62 1.55 -3.05
C PRO A 107 -10.04 0.29 -2.29
N LYS A 108 -9.87 -0.89 -2.87
CA LYS A 108 -10.21 -2.18 -2.23
C LYS A 108 -9.30 -2.48 -1.04
N TYR A 109 -7.99 -2.23 -1.19
CA TYR A 109 -7.03 -2.40 -0.12
C TYR A 109 -7.29 -1.42 1.03
N ALA A 110 -7.55 -0.14 0.73
CA ALA A 110 -7.85 0.87 1.73
C ALA A 110 -9.09 0.52 2.57
N ASN A 111 -10.14 0.03 1.94
CA ASN A 111 -11.35 -0.41 2.64
C ASN A 111 -11.07 -1.65 3.51
N HIS A 112 -10.35 -2.64 2.99
CA HIS A 112 -9.97 -3.84 3.74
C HIS A 112 -9.11 -3.50 4.97
N MET A 113 -8.17 -2.57 4.83
CA MET A 113 -7.30 -2.12 5.91
C MET A 113 -8.12 -1.52 7.08
N ILE A 114 -9.11 -0.65 6.78
CA ILE A 114 -9.97 -0.05 7.81
C ILE A 114 -10.77 -1.13 8.56
N VAL A 115 -11.39 -2.04 7.82
CA VAL A 115 -12.22 -3.10 8.42
C VAL A 115 -11.37 -4.04 9.28
N SER A 116 -10.22 -4.47 8.78
CA SER A 116 -9.29 -5.33 9.51
C SER A 116 -8.80 -4.67 10.80
N ASP A 117 -8.40 -3.41 10.73
CA ASP A 117 -7.94 -2.66 11.90
C ASP A 117 -9.03 -2.46 12.94
N PHE A 118 -10.27 -2.25 12.50
CA PHE A 118 -11.43 -2.12 13.40
C PHE A 118 -11.72 -3.44 14.12
N VAL A 119 -11.77 -4.56 13.39
CA VAL A 119 -12.01 -5.89 13.95
C VAL A 119 -10.91 -6.26 14.96
N HIS A 120 -9.65 -6.09 14.60
CA HIS A 120 -8.52 -6.35 15.52
C HIS A 120 -8.51 -5.41 16.73
N GLY A 121 -8.97 -4.17 16.57
CA GLY A 121 -9.13 -3.22 17.67
C GLY A 121 -10.16 -3.70 18.69
N ILE A 122 -11.30 -4.20 18.23
CA ILE A 122 -12.37 -4.77 19.06
C ILE A 122 -11.87 -6.04 19.77
N GLU A 123 -11.27 -6.97 19.02
CA GLU A 123 -10.75 -8.22 19.60
C GLU A 123 -9.76 -7.98 20.73
N ARG A 124 -8.81 -7.04 20.55
CA ARG A 124 -7.85 -6.67 21.61
C ARG A 124 -8.52 -6.05 22.83
N THR A 125 -9.57 -5.27 22.61
CA THR A 125 -10.30 -4.63 23.70
C THR A 125 -11.09 -5.67 24.50
N LEU A 126 -11.71 -6.65 23.84
CA LEU A 126 -12.45 -7.74 24.48
C LEU A 126 -11.53 -8.75 25.19
N LYS A 127 -10.32 -8.97 24.68
CA LYS A 127 -9.33 -9.90 25.29
C LYS A 127 -8.51 -9.25 26.42
N GLY A 128 -8.78 -7.99 26.78
CA GLY A 128 -8.15 -7.34 27.94
C GLY A 128 -6.63 -7.11 27.82
N LYS A 129 -6.11 -7.07 26.60
CA LYS A 129 -4.67 -6.82 26.34
C LYS A 129 -4.46 -5.51 25.63
#